data_c48e842585fe45ea23d4ba53f2d6f4e2
#
_entry.id   c48e842585fe45ea23d4ba53f2d6f4e2
#
_cell.length_a   1.000
_cell.length_b   1.000
_cell.length_c   1.000
_cell.angle_alpha   90.00
_cell.angle_beta   90.00
_cell.angle_gamma   90.00
#
_symmetry.space_group_name_H-M   'P 1'
#
loop_
_entity.id
_entity.type
_entity.pdbx_description
1 polymer ?
#
loop_
_entity_poly.entity_id
_entity_poly.type
_entity_poly.pdbx_seq_one_letter_code
_entity_poly.pdbx_strand_id
1 'polypeptide(L)'
;MKNMTCLLLAGTAALSLAACGSESAPSQTSDEIVTKITKPVELQFWHSISNPVHAEVLDKLIAQFNDTVGKEKQITVTATFNGSSSDLYSNVIAAIKAETAPDVTLALRPYVADYLQTDLVVDLTPYIQDETVGMPDYEDIFEGLRNGGTTYAKEGTYSLPIHSYSEVLYYNTAFFEENGLTVPATWDELIETSKKIHEITGAPAFGWDNLAGSFMTLVKQYGGRYTDPEGNIYFAEEDSETALKVLNLWKENVGSGIWRTAGEDMFFSGPFANEQIPMYVGDSVEASYIPAKNPELKWSTAPIPQVSDDTAANLSAGHVITALNQSGNPEKAYASYELIKFLTSKEANLAV
;
A
#
# COMPACT_ATOMS: atom_id res chain seq x y z
N MET A 1 -7.39 -75.27 -39.60
CA MET A 1 -6.30 -76.32 -39.69
C MET A 1 -5.13 -75.80 -38.85
N LYS A 2 -4.69 -76.67 -37.94
CA LYS A 2 -3.41 -76.69 -37.16
C LYS A 2 -3.24 -75.57 -36.15
N ASN A 3 -3.55 -75.73 -34.88
CA ASN A 3 -2.78 -76.42 -33.81
C ASN A 3 -1.25 -76.06 -33.81
N MET A 4 -0.80 -75.36 -32.76
CA MET A 4 0.18 -76.04 -31.91
C MET A 4 0.42 -75.26 -30.59
N THR A 5 0.23 -75.99 -29.56
CA THR A 5 0.51 -75.85 -28.15
C THR A 5 2.02 -75.80 -27.87
N CYS A 6 2.43 -75.15 -26.79
CA CYS A 6 3.53 -75.45 -25.84
C CYS A 6 4.11 -74.16 -25.30
N LEU A 7 4.54 -73.89 -24.13
CA LEU A 7 4.70 -74.67 -22.88
C LEU A 7 5.09 -73.62 -21.81
N LEU A 8 4.64 -73.81 -20.61
CA LEU A 8 5.03 -73.07 -19.41
C LEU A 8 6.54 -73.12 -19.16
N LEU A 9 7.13 -72.00 -18.75
CA LEU A 9 8.22 -71.99 -17.78
C LEU A 9 8.05 -70.84 -16.81
N ALA A 10 7.85 -71.22 -15.55
CA ALA A 10 7.80 -70.32 -14.39
C ALA A 10 9.24 -69.86 -14.07
N GLY A 11 9.44 -68.56 -14.05
CA GLY A 11 10.66 -67.95 -13.57
C GLY A 11 10.26 -66.84 -12.58
N THR A 12 10.34 -67.14 -11.30
CA THR A 12 10.23 -66.16 -10.20
C THR A 12 11.44 -65.25 -10.22
N ALA A 13 11.26 -64.01 -10.70
CA ALA A 13 12.21 -62.94 -10.49
C ALA A 13 11.55 -61.94 -9.49
N ALA A 14 12.06 -61.93 -8.26
CA ALA A 14 11.75 -60.92 -7.28
C ALA A 14 12.35 -59.56 -7.74
N LEU A 15 11.51 -58.69 -8.25
CA LEU A 15 11.86 -57.25 -8.43
C LEU A 15 11.58 -56.52 -7.14
N SER A 16 12.63 -56.17 -6.43
CA SER A 16 12.62 -55.15 -5.37
C SER A 16 12.22 -53.80 -5.98
N LEU A 17 10.99 -53.38 -5.75
CA LEU A 17 10.58 -51.97 -5.95
C LEU A 17 11.31 -51.10 -4.92
N ALA A 18 12.38 -50.42 -5.36
CA ALA A 18 12.85 -49.24 -4.67
C ALA A 18 11.80 -48.14 -4.90
N ALA A 19 10.98 -47.91 -3.90
CA ALA A 19 10.14 -46.73 -3.83
C ALA A 19 11.07 -45.52 -3.70
N CYS A 20 11.27 -44.77 -4.79
CA CYS A 20 11.71 -43.37 -4.69
C CYS A 20 10.56 -42.63 -4.02
N GLY A 21 10.64 -42.49 -2.70
CA GLY A 21 9.88 -41.49 -1.99
C GLY A 21 10.31 -40.12 -2.49
N SER A 22 9.45 -39.43 -3.20
CA SER A 22 9.53 -37.98 -3.29
C SER A 22 9.36 -37.48 -1.85
N GLU A 23 10.44 -37.10 -1.24
CA GLU A 23 10.39 -36.25 -0.06
C GLU A 23 9.68 -34.96 -0.50
N SER A 24 8.40 -34.88 -0.18
CA SER A 24 7.70 -33.60 -0.09
C SER A 24 8.54 -32.74 0.85
N ALA A 25 8.96 -31.58 0.39
CA ALA A 25 9.55 -30.59 1.24
C ALA A 25 8.68 -30.44 2.50
N PRO A 26 9.26 -30.38 3.69
CA PRO A 26 8.48 -30.24 4.90
C PRO A 26 7.67 -28.96 4.78
N SER A 27 6.34 -29.09 4.84
CA SER A 27 5.48 -27.95 5.14
C SER A 27 6.02 -27.34 6.41
N GLN A 28 6.40 -26.06 6.38
CA GLN A 28 6.82 -25.34 7.57
C GLN A 28 5.68 -25.41 8.58
N THR A 29 5.82 -26.29 9.56
CA THR A 29 5.05 -26.22 10.79
C THR A 29 5.54 -24.99 11.53
N SER A 30 4.63 -24.09 11.82
CA SER A 30 4.78 -22.79 12.48
C SER A 30 5.31 -22.90 13.90
N ASP A 31 6.56 -23.12 14.20
CA ASP A 31 6.93 -23.01 15.60
C ASP A 31 8.40 -22.62 15.90
N GLU A 32 9.29 -22.47 14.93
CA GLU A 32 10.64 -22.02 15.26
C GLU A 32 11.23 -21.11 14.16
N ILE A 33 11.10 -19.78 14.37
CA ILE A 33 11.79 -18.81 13.52
C ILE A 33 13.30 -18.78 13.84
N VAL A 34 14.11 -18.58 12.79
CA VAL A 34 15.54 -18.29 13.00
C VAL A 34 15.69 -16.82 13.38
N THR A 35 16.30 -16.56 14.54
CA THR A 35 16.57 -15.22 15.08
C THR A 35 18.05 -14.92 15.21
N LYS A 36 18.92 -15.74 14.60
CA LYS A 36 20.36 -15.59 14.63
C LYS A 36 20.97 -15.82 13.26
N ILE A 37 21.87 -14.93 12.87
CA ILE A 37 22.67 -15.04 11.66
C ILE A 37 24.00 -15.69 12.02
N THR A 38 24.36 -16.75 11.31
CA THR A 38 25.58 -17.53 11.55
C THR A 38 26.69 -17.22 10.54
N LYS A 39 26.32 -16.65 9.38
CA LYS A 39 27.24 -16.24 8.31
C LYS A 39 26.79 -14.88 7.76
N PRO A 40 27.71 -14.06 7.24
CA PRO A 40 27.34 -12.79 6.62
C PRO A 40 26.22 -12.95 5.56
N VAL A 41 25.21 -12.09 5.65
CA VAL A 41 24.05 -12.06 4.76
C VAL A 41 24.04 -10.76 3.96
N GLU A 42 23.90 -10.89 2.66
CA GLU A 42 23.70 -9.75 1.75
C GLU A 42 22.25 -9.71 1.32
N LEU A 43 21.61 -8.54 1.45
CA LEU A 43 20.22 -8.26 1.06
C LEU A 43 20.16 -7.28 -0.11
N GLN A 44 19.30 -7.59 -1.07
CA GLN A 44 18.89 -6.68 -2.13
C GLN A 44 17.56 -6.03 -1.75
N PHE A 45 17.54 -4.71 -1.64
CA PHE A 45 16.35 -3.92 -1.39
C PHE A 45 15.98 -3.11 -2.62
N TRP A 46 14.81 -3.38 -3.22
CA TRP A 46 14.32 -2.64 -4.38
C TRP A 46 13.25 -1.63 -4.00
N HIS A 47 13.36 -0.40 -4.55
CA HIS A 47 12.44 0.68 -4.23
C HIS A 47 12.07 1.54 -5.44
N SER A 48 10.99 2.33 -5.28
CA SER A 48 10.45 3.27 -6.29
C SER A 48 10.53 4.74 -5.85
N ILE A 49 11.34 5.06 -4.85
CA ILE A 49 11.47 6.43 -4.34
C ILE A 49 12.24 7.27 -5.36
N SER A 50 11.53 8.15 -6.07
CA SER A 50 12.07 9.00 -7.14
C SER A 50 12.31 10.46 -6.70
N ASN A 51 11.67 10.91 -5.61
CA ASN A 51 11.91 12.25 -5.08
C ASN A 51 13.35 12.32 -4.54
N PRO A 52 14.19 13.28 -5.01
CA PRO A 52 15.61 13.32 -4.62
C PRO A 52 15.84 13.51 -3.12
N VAL A 53 14.97 14.26 -2.42
CA VAL A 53 15.08 14.47 -0.97
C VAL A 53 14.82 13.16 -0.22
N HIS A 54 13.75 12.46 -0.58
CA HIS A 54 13.42 11.18 0.05
C HIS A 54 14.44 10.09 -0.31
N ALA A 55 14.99 10.09 -1.52
CA ALA A 55 16.06 9.17 -1.91
C ALA A 55 17.33 9.39 -1.08
N GLU A 56 17.73 10.65 -0.85
CA GLU A 56 18.86 10.98 0.02
C GLU A 56 18.63 10.50 1.47
N VAL A 57 17.39 10.64 1.99
CA VAL A 57 17.06 10.14 3.33
C VAL A 57 17.14 8.61 3.36
N LEU A 58 16.61 7.92 2.34
CA LEU A 58 16.72 6.46 2.26
C LEU A 58 18.18 6.01 2.23
N ASP A 59 19.02 6.65 1.41
CA ASP A 59 20.46 6.32 1.32
C ASP A 59 21.16 6.46 2.68
N LYS A 60 20.84 7.53 3.44
CA LYS A 60 21.35 7.73 4.80
C LYS A 60 20.88 6.64 5.76
N LEU A 61 19.61 6.27 5.71
CA LEU A 61 19.06 5.21 6.56
C LEU A 61 19.68 3.84 6.25
N ILE A 62 19.89 3.51 4.97
CA ILE A 62 20.57 2.27 4.57
C ILE A 62 22.04 2.28 5.04
N ALA A 63 22.75 3.40 4.88
CA ALA A 63 24.11 3.53 5.39
C ALA A 63 24.14 3.37 6.92
N GLN A 64 23.23 4.02 7.64
CA GLN A 64 23.10 3.89 9.09
C GLN A 64 22.80 2.44 9.52
N PHE A 65 21.86 1.77 8.83
CA PHE A 65 21.59 0.35 9.08
C PHE A 65 22.88 -0.49 8.93
N ASN A 66 23.57 -0.33 7.81
CA ASN A 66 24.80 -1.10 7.53
C ASN A 66 25.90 -0.84 8.57
N ASP A 67 26.03 0.38 9.08
CA ASP A 67 27.05 0.77 10.06
C ASP A 67 26.69 0.38 11.50
N THR A 68 25.42 0.11 11.80
CA THR A 68 24.90 -0.19 13.14
C THR A 68 24.38 -1.63 13.23
N VAL A 69 23.09 -1.82 13.09
CA VAL A 69 22.38 -3.12 13.18
C VAL A 69 22.98 -4.13 12.21
N GLY A 70 23.22 -3.71 10.97
CA GLY A 70 23.79 -4.56 9.93
C GLY A 70 25.19 -5.06 10.31
N LYS A 71 26.06 -4.17 10.79
CA LYS A 71 27.41 -4.54 11.26
C LYS A 71 27.37 -5.48 12.45
N GLU A 72 26.49 -5.23 13.42
CA GLU A 72 26.35 -6.07 14.61
C GLU A 72 25.87 -7.48 14.26
N LYS A 73 24.87 -7.55 13.36
CA LYS A 73 24.21 -8.82 12.97
C LYS A 73 24.80 -9.46 11.71
N GLN A 74 25.86 -8.90 11.13
CA GLN A 74 26.49 -9.37 9.89
C GLN A 74 25.54 -9.32 8.68
N ILE A 75 24.74 -8.28 8.58
CA ILE A 75 23.84 -8.01 7.45
C ILE A 75 24.38 -6.83 6.65
N THR A 76 24.42 -6.94 5.32
CA THR A 76 24.75 -5.83 4.42
C THR A 76 23.60 -5.65 3.44
N VAL A 77 23.10 -4.42 3.30
CA VAL A 77 21.98 -4.07 2.43
C VAL A 77 22.47 -3.21 1.28
N THR A 78 22.05 -3.56 0.07
CA THR A 78 22.18 -2.73 -1.14
C THR A 78 20.78 -2.32 -1.59
N ALA A 79 20.49 -1.01 -1.57
CA ALA A 79 19.25 -0.46 -2.10
C ALA A 79 19.40 -0.13 -3.59
N THR A 80 18.35 -0.41 -4.38
CA THR A 80 18.34 -0.18 -5.83
C THR A 80 17.02 0.45 -6.25
N PHE A 81 17.09 1.61 -6.92
CA PHE A 81 15.93 2.24 -7.54
C PHE A 81 15.50 1.46 -8.79
N ASN A 82 14.22 1.12 -8.89
CA ASN A 82 13.65 0.30 -9.96
C ASN A 82 12.48 0.98 -10.71
N GLY A 83 12.54 2.30 -10.89
CA GLY A 83 11.53 3.05 -11.62
C GLY A 83 10.32 3.44 -10.77
N SER A 84 9.19 3.70 -11.42
CA SER A 84 7.93 4.00 -10.75
C SER A 84 7.41 2.80 -9.96
N SER A 85 6.38 2.98 -9.12
CA SER A 85 5.77 1.86 -8.38
C SER A 85 5.24 0.75 -9.30
N SER A 86 4.73 1.09 -10.49
CA SER A 86 4.29 0.12 -11.49
C SER A 86 5.45 -0.58 -12.20
N ASP A 87 6.56 0.13 -12.46
CA ASP A 87 7.78 -0.47 -13.02
C ASP A 87 8.40 -1.44 -12.01
N LEU A 88 8.53 -1.01 -10.74
CA LEU A 88 9.02 -1.85 -9.65
C LEU A 88 8.18 -3.13 -9.52
N TYR A 89 6.84 -3.01 -9.50
CA TYR A 89 5.95 -4.16 -9.48
C TYR A 89 6.23 -5.13 -10.63
N SER A 90 6.29 -4.61 -11.86
CA SER A 90 6.54 -5.42 -13.06
C SER A 90 7.90 -6.13 -12.99
N ASN A 91 8.93 -5.41 -12.52
CA ASN A 91 10.27 -5.94 -12.34
C ASN A 91 10.33 -7.03 -11.27
N VAL A 92 9.64 -6.85 -10.13
CA VAL A 92 9.56 -7.86 -9.06
C VAL A 92 8.85 -9.12 -9.57
N ILE A 93 7.71 -9.00 -10.26
CA ILE A 93 7.02 -10.17 -10.85
C ILE A 93 7.92 -10.91 -11.87
N ALA A 94 8.67 -10.17 -12.70
CA ALA A 94 9.60 -10.78 -13.63
C ALA A 94 10.75 -11.49 -12.90
N ALA A 95 11.29 -10.88 -11.85
CA ALA A 95 12.38 -11.43 -11.06
C ALA A 95 11.93 -12.67 -10.25
N ILE A 96 10.72 -12.70 -9.73
CA ILE A 96 10.13 -13.90 -9.10
C ILE A 96 10.12 -15.07 -10.10
N LYS A 97 9.64 -14.83 -11.32
CA LYS A 97 9.62 -15.86 -12.38
C LYS A 97 11.01 -16.32 -12.83
N ALA A 98 12.00 -15.45 -12.72
CA ALA A 98 13.39 -15.73 -13.07
C ALA A 98 14.22 -16.28 -11.89
N GLU A 99 13.61 -16.48 -10.72
CA GLU A 99 14.26 -16.92 -9.48
C GLU A 99 15.38 -15.95 -8.99
N THR A 100 15.20 -14.65 -9.25
CA THR A 100 16.13 -13.56 -8.90
C THR A 100 15.45 -12.43 -8.14
N ALA A 101 14.35 -12.73 -7.43
CA ALA A 101 13.61 -11.72 -6.66
C ALA A 101 14.51 -11.04 -5.63
N PRO A 102 14.28 -9.73 -5.35
CA PRO A 102 14.96 -9.06 -4.24
C PRO A 102 14.55 -9.68 -2.90
N ASP A 103 15.37 -9.48 -1.87
CA ASP A 103 15.06 -9.95 -0.52
C ASP A 103 14.01 -9.06 0.17
N VAL A 104 14.03 -7.74 -0.13
CA VAL A 104 13.07 -6.75 0.38
C VAL A 104 12.64 -5.84 -0.77
N THR A 105 11.38 -5.44 -0.78
CA THR A 105 10.86 -4.50 -1.78
C THR A 105 9.83 -3.55 -1.19
N LEU A 106 9.78 -2.32 -1.72
CA LEU A 106 8.60 -1.48 -1.58
C LEU A 106 7.48 -1.99 -2.48
N ALA A 107 6.25 -1.84 -2.03
CA ALA A 107 5.08 -2.21 -2.81
C ALA A 107 3.87 -1.35 -2.45
N LEU A 108 2.86 -1.32 -3.30
CA LEU A 108 1.50 -1.00 -2.89
C LEU A 108 0.83 -2.27 -2.35
N ARG A 109 -0.12 -2.11 -1.42
CA ARG A 109 -0.83 -3.26 -0.81
C ARG A 109 -1.41 -4.26 -1.83
N PRO A 110 -2.06 -3.83 -2.94
CA PRO A 110 -2.54 -4.76 -3.96
C PRO A 110 -1.42 -5.60 -4.59
N TYR A 111 -0.21 -5.04 -4.74
CA TYR A 111 0.93 -5.77 -5.29
C TYR A 111 1.44 -6.87 -4.34
N VAL A 112 1.38 -6.62 -3.02
CA VAL A 112 1.70 -7.66 -2.02
C VAL A 112 0.69 -8.81 -2.11
N ALA A 113 -0.60 -8.52 -2.35
CA ALA A 113 -1.62 -9.55 -2.56
C ALA A 113 -1.28 -10.45 -3.78
N ASP A 114 -0.74 -9.86 -4.86
CA ASP A 114 -0.27 -10.64 -6.02
C ASP A 114 0.99 -11.47 -5.69
N TYR A 115 1.94 -10.90 -4.91
CA TYR A 115 3.13 -11.65 -4.48
C TYR A 115 2.75 -12.84 -3.60
N LEU A 116 1.70 -12.73 -2.79
CA LEU A 116 1.16 -13.79 -1.95
C LEU A 116 0.55 -14.97 -2.73
N GLN A 117 0.35 -14.84 -4.06
CA GLN A 117 0.04 -15.99 -4.92
C GLN A 117 1.23 -16.95 -5.05
N THR A 118 2.41 -16.53 -4.56
CA THR A 118 3.60 -17.36 -4.42
C THR A 118 3.86 -17.63 -2.94
N ASP A 119 4.62 -18.67 -2.62
CA ASP A 119 5.03 -18.95 -1.24
C ASP A 119 6.29 -18.19 -0.82
N LEU A 120 6.61 -17.08 -1.50
CA LEU A 120 7.87 -16.35 -1.29
C LEU A 120 7.75 -15.23 -0.25
N VAL A 121 6.55 -14.69 -0.03
CA VAL A 121 6.36 -13.58 0.92
C VAL A 121 6.53 -14.09 2.35
N VAL A 122 7.41 -13.42 3.10
CA VAL A 122 7.69 -13.79 4.49
C VAL A 122 6.56 -13.30 5.39
N ASP A 123 6.02 -14.21 6.21
CA ASP A 123 5.16 -13.81 7.33
C ASP A 123 6.01 -13.19 8.43
N LEU A 124 5.76 -11.91 8.72
CA LEU A 124 6.47 -11.14 9.73
C LEU A 124 5.90 -11.35 11.14
N THR A 125 4.70 -11.94 11.25
CA THR A 125 4.00 -12.12 12.54
C THR A 125 4.87 -12.79 13.61
N PRO A 126 5.50 -13.96 13.35
CA PRO A 126 6.27 -14.64 14.37
C PRO A 126 7.50 -13.84 14.80
N TYR A 127 8.10 -13.03 13.90
CA TYR A 127 9.21 -12.14 14.26
C TYR A 127 8.73 -10.93 15.08
N ILE A 128 7.62 -10.29 14.71
CA ILE A 128 7.06 -9.13 15.41
C ILE A 128 6.71 -9.48 16.86
N GLN A 129 6.20 -10.69 17.09
CA GLN A 129 5.73 -11.18 18.39
C GLN A 129 6.82 -11.84 19.24
N ASP A 130 8.02 -12.05 18.72
CA ASP A 130 9.10 -12.72 19.43
C ASP A 130 9.59 -11.88 20.62
N GLU A 131 9.81 -12.53 21.77
CA GLU A 131 10.21 -11.86 23.01
C GLU A 131 11.61 -11.22 22.94
N THR A 132 12.49 -11.69 22.04
CA THR A 132 13.90 -11.27 21.96
C THR A 132 14.19 -10.32 20.80
N VAL A 133 13.60 -10.58 19.65
CA VAL A 133 13.82 -9.79 18.42
C VAL A 133 12.61 -8.98 18.00
N GLY A 134 11.50 -9.09 18.74
CA GLY A 134 10.21 -8.47 18.41
C GLY A 134 10.26 -6.97 18.16
N MET A 135 9.12 -6.42 17.80
CA MET A 135 8.92 -4.99 17.52
C MET A 135 8.07 -4.36 18.64
N PRO A 136 8.68 -3.84 19.70
CA PRO A 136 7.95 -3.38 20.89
C PRO A 136 7.05 -2.16 20.62
N ASP A 137 7.38 -1.36 19.61
CA ASP A 137 6.66 -0.19 19.16
C ASP A 137 5.68 -0.48 17.99
N TYR A 138 5.43 -1.77 17.69
CA TYR A 138 4.48 -2.17 16.64
C TYR A 138 3.08 -1.58 16.86
N GLU A 139 2.61 -1.52 18.12
CA GLU A 139 1.33 -0.96 18.48
C GLU A 139 1.27 0.58 18.38
N ASP A 140 2.42 1.26 18.30
CA ASP A 140 2.48 2.71 18.07
C ASP A 140 2.15 3.08 16.62
N ILE A 141 2.23 2.12 15.69
CA ILE A 141 1.75 2.30 14.31
C ILE A 141 0.22 2.41 14.36
N PHE A 142 -0.34 3.44 13.73
CA PHE A 142 -1.79 3.62 13.65
C PHE A 142 -2.49 2.35 13.18
N GLU A 143 -3.50 1.90 13.89
CA GLU A 143 -4.22 0.64 13.64
C GLU A 143 -4.67 0.51 12.18
N GLY A 144 -5.24 1.55 11.57
CA GLY A 144 -5.68 1.55 10.18
C GLY A 144 -4.54 1.31 9.17
N LEU A 145 -3.30 1.69 9.51
CA LEU A 145 -2.11 1.42 8.70
C LEU A 145 -1.58 0.00 8.94
N ARG A 146 -1.53 -0.45 10.20
CA ARG A 146 -1.14 -1.82 10.57
C ARG A 146 -2.04 -2.85 9.90
N ASN A 147 -3.35 -2.66 10.01
CA ASN A 147 -4.34 -3.56 9.42
C ASN A 147 -4.17 -3.73 7.91
N GLY A 148 -3.62 -2.72 7.22
CA GLY A 148 -3.27 -2.86 5.82
C GLY A 148 -2.18 -3.89 5.50
N GLY A 149 -1.38 -4.28 6.49
CA GLY A 149 -0.35 -5.32 6.37
C GLY A 149 -0.86 -6.73 6.69
N THR A 150 -2.08 -6.84 7.23
CA THR A 150 -2.70 -8.11 7.67
C THR A 150 -3.99 -8.44 6.91
N THR A 151 -4.56 -7.48 6.16
CA THR A 151 -5.84 -7.64 5.46
C THR A 151 -5.60 -8.25 4.08
N TYR A 152 -5.12 -9.48 4.06
CA TYR A 152 -4.95 -10.32 2.87
C TYR A 152 -5.77 -11.60 3.04
N ALA A 153 -6.01 -12.34 1.96
CA ALA A 153 -6.70 -13.62 2.01
C ALA A 153 -5.94 -14.70 2.83
N LYS A 154 -4.63 -14.52 3.03
CA LYS A 154 -3.77 -15.37 3.83
C LYS A 154 -3.57 -14.73 5.21
N GLU A 155 -3.83 -15.46 6.29
CA GLU A 155 -3.61 -14.99 7.67
C GLU A 155 -2.12 -14.72 7.93
N GLY A 156 -1.79 -13.61 8.58
CA GLY A 156 -0.43 -13.20 8.90
C GLY A 156 -0.17 -11.72 8.65
N THR A 157 1.04 -11.25 8.94
CA THR A 157 1.52 -9.89 8.65
C THR A 157 2.56 -9.95 7.54
N TYR A 158 2.20 -9.48 6.36
CA TYR A 158 3.03 -9.63 5.16
C TYR A 158 3.68 -8.34 4.69
N SER A 159 3.35 -7.22 5.31
CA SER A 159 3.97 -5.93 5.03
C SER A 159 3.81 -4.97 6.20
N LEU A 160 4.72 -3.99 6.31
CA LEU A 160 4.58 -2.87 7.24
C LEU A 160 4.51 -1.55 6.46
N PRO A 161 3.78 -0.54 6.96
CA PRO A 161 3.75 0.77 6.33
C PRO A 161 5.11 1.44 6.49
N ILE A 162 5.68 1.98 5.40
CA ILE A 162 6.94 2.73 5.45
C ILE A 162 6.69 4.23 5.33
N HIS A 163 5.74 4.63 4.52
CA HIS A 163 5.18 5.98 4.50
C HIS A 163 3.71 5.91 4.10
N SER A 164 2.94 6.86 4.62
CA SER A 164 1.51 6.91 4.36
C SER A 164 1.06 8.36 4.23
N TYR A 165 0.04 8.56 3.42
CA TYR A 165 -0.66 9.82 3.27
C TYR A 165 -2.16 9.56 3.32
N SER A 166 -2.90 10.60 3.69
CA SER A 166 -4.37 10.59 3.69
C SER A 166 -4.87 11.73 2.83
N GLU A 167 -6.07 11.61 2.33
CA GLU A 167 -6.73 12.71 1.64
C GLU A 167 -7.17 13.78 2.64
N VAL A 168 -7.02 15.04 2.24
CA VAL A 168 -7.42 16.21 3.02
C VAL A 168 -8.17 17.20 2.13
N LEU A 169 -9.03 18.01 2.73
CA LEU A 169 -9.66 19.14 2.05
C LEU A 169 -8.69 20.33 2.10
N TYR A 170 -8.18 20.75 0.95
CA TYR A 170 -7.46 22.00 0.78
C TYR A 170 -8.44 23.14 0.52
N TYR A 171 -8.22 24.31 1.13
CA TYR A 171 -9.04 25.49 0.89
C TYR A 171 -8.24 26.79 0.95
N ASN A 172 -8.61 27.76 0.14
CA ASN A 172 -8.03 29.10 0.13
C ASN A 172 -8.60 29.92 1.29
N THR A 173 -7.81 30.15 2.33
CA THR A 173 -8.26 30.83 3.55
C THR A 173 -8.65 32.27 3.30
N ALA A 174 -7.91 32.99 2.45
CA ALA A 174 -8.23 34.38 2.12
C ALA A 174 -9.58 34.47 1.39
N PHE A 175 -9.82 33.62 0.40
CA PHE A 175 -11.09 33.58 -0.33
C PHE A 175 -12.28 33.27 0.62
N PHE A 176 -12.09 32.31 1.55
CA PHE A 176 -13.12 31.95 2.52
C PHE A 176 -13.44 33.09 3.49
N GLU A 177 -12.38 33.76 4.02
CA GLU A 177 -12.54 34.92 4.92
C GLU A 177 -13.24 36.10 4.23
N GLU A 178 -12.81 36.46 3.01
CA GLU A 178 -13.36 37.58 2.25
C GLU A 178 -14.85 37.39 1.90
N ASN A 179 -15.28 36.16 1.69
CA ASN A 179 -16.65 35.83 1.33
C ASN A 179 -17.50 35.30 2.49
N GLY A 180 -16.97 35.30 3.73
CA GLY A 180 -17.68 34.84 4.92
C GLY A 180 -18.10 33.38 4.87
N LEU A 181 -17.27 32.53 4.23
CA LEU A 181 -17.53 31.09 4.08
C LEU A 181 -16.98 30.33 5.28
N THR A 182 -17.66 29.23 5.63
CA THR A 182 -17.21 28.28 6.64
C THR A 182 -16.68 27.04 5.96
N VAL A 183 -15.59 26.46 6.49
CA VAL A 183 -15.03 25.19 6.00
C VAL A 183 -16.04 24.07 6.24
N PRO A 184 -16.46 23.34 5.19
CA PRO A 184 -17.50 22.32 5.31
C PRO A 184 -16.98 21.06 6.04
N ALA A 185 -17.74 20.58 7.02
CA ALA A 185 -17.48 19.33 7.73
C ALA A 185 -18.30 18.16 7.19
N THR A 186 -19.39 18.45 6.47
CA THR A 186 -20.26 17.45 5.86
C THR A 186 -20.39 17.66 4.36
N TRP A 187 -20.81 16.61 3.62
CA TRP A 187 -21.02 16.71 2.16
C TRP A 187 -22.17 17.67 1.80
N ASP A 188 -23.20 17.75 2.62
CA ASP A 188 -24.28 18.72 2.41
C ASP A 188 -23.76 20.15 2.56
N GLU A 189 -22.95 20.44 3.57
CA GLU A 189 -22.28 21.73 3.74
C GLU A 189 -21.34 22.04 2.57
N LEU A 190 -20.59 21.04 2.09
CA LEU A 190 -19.71 21.23 0.92
C LEU A 190 -20.50 21.60 -0.34
N ILE A 191 -21.64 20.97 -0.58
CA ILE A 191 -22.53 21.29 -1.71
C ILE A 191 -23.07 22.72 -1.58
N GLU A 192 -23.56 23.11 -0.40
CA GLU A 192 -24.06 24.46 -0.16
C GLU A 192 -22.95 25.51 -0.28
N THR A 193 -21.74 25.22 0.22
CA THR A 193 -20.58 26.09 0.04
C THR A 193 -20.18 26.19 -1.43
N SER A 194 -20.22 25.05 -2.16
CA SER A 194 -19.94 25.03 -3.62
C SER A 194 -20.91 25.88 -4.42
N LYS A 195 -22.21 25.85 -4.08
CA LYS A 195 -23.23 26.71 -4.73
C LYS A 195 -22.93 28.20 -4.50
N LYS A 196 -22.63 28.60 -3.25
CA LYS A 196 -22.29 29.99 -2.94
C LYS A 196 -21.04 30.46 -3.70
N ILE A 197 -20.01 29.63 -3.74
CA ILE A 197 -18.78 29.92 -4.49
C ILE A 197 -19.07 30.07 -5.98
N HIS A 198 -19.87 29.18 -6.53
CA HIS A 198 -20.26 29.24 -7.93
C HIS A 198 -21.10 30.48 -8.26
N GLU A 199 -21.99 30.92 -7.37
CA GLU A 199 -22.73 32.19 -7.51
C GLU A 199 -21.79 33.40 -7.49
N ILE A 200 -20.71 33.38 -6.70
CA ILE A 200 -19.72 34.46 -6.62
C ILE A 200 -18.83 34.50 -7.86
N THR A 201 -18.34 33.32 -8.30
CA THR A 201 -17.23 33.22 -9.28
C THR A 201 -17.70 32.86 -10.70
N GLY A 202 -18.85 32.23 -10.84
CA GLY A 202 -19.30 31.60 -12.10
C GLY A 202 -18.50 30.33 -12.48
N ALA A 203 -17.57 29.87 -11.61
CA ALA A 203 -16.68 28.75 -11.87
C ALA A 203 -16.97 27.56 -10.91
N PRO A 204 -16.47 26.36 -11.22
CA PRO A 204 -16.53 25.24 -10.29
C PRO A 204 -15.81 25.55 -8.98
N ALA A 205 -16.44 25.17 -7.87
CA ALA A 205 -15.92 25.43 -6.53
C ALA A 205 -15.07 24.31 -5.96
N PHE A 206 -15.29 23.07 -6.43
CA PHE A 206 -14.72 21.88 -5.81
C PHE A 206 -14.32 20.82 -6.84
N GLY A 207 -13.30 20.06 -6.48
CA GLY A 207 -12.89 18.85 -7.17
C GLY A 207 -12.21 17.86 -6.22
N TRP A 208 -11.97 16.65 -6.69
CA TRP A 208 -11.27 15.62 -5.96
C TRP A 208 -10.30 14.91 -6.93
N ASP A 209 -9.03 14.85 -6.58
CA ASP A 209 -7.98 14.32 -7.46
C ASP A 209 -8.21 12.85 -7.79
N ASN A 210 -8.48 12.04 -6.77
CA ASN A 210 -8.66 10.61 -6.93
C ASN A 210 -10.14 10.23 -6.99
N LEU A 211 -10.74 10.26 -8.20
CA LEU A 211 -12.15 9.89 -8.37
C LEU A 211 -12.47 8.45 -7.96
N ALA A 212 -11.56 7.51 -8.20
CA ALA A 212 -11.74 6.12 -7.75
C ALA A 212 -11.71 6.03 -6.23
N GLY A 213 -10.76 6.73 -5.58
CA GLY A 213 -10.69 6.87 -4.13
C GLY A 213 -11.93 7.53 -3.54
N SER A 214 -12.42 8.61 -4.18
CA SER A 214 -13.64 9.28 -3.74
C SER A 214 -14.85 8.34 -3.75
N PHE A 215 -14.96 7.51 -4.79
CA PHE A 215 -16.03 6.51 -4.86
C PHE A 215 -15.95 5.51 -3.73
N MET A 216 -14.77 4.93 -3.47
CA MET A 216 -14.55 3.98 -2.38
C MET A 216 -14.87 4.59 -1.01
N THR A 217 -14.35 5.80 -0.76
CA THR A 217 -14.55 6.54 0.49
C THR A 217 -16.02 6.84 0.73
N LEU A 218 -16.72 7.37 -0.28
CA LEU A 218 -18.13 7.74 -0.17
C LEU A 218 -19.04 6.52 -0.04
N VAL A 219 -18.77 5.42 -0.75
CA VAL A 219 -19.53 4.17 -0.57
C VAL A 219 -19.45 3.73 0.90
N LYS A 220 -18.25 3.77 1.50
CA LYS A 220 -18.06 3.43 2.91
C LYS A 220 -18.74 4.42 3.85
N GLN A 221 -18.62 5.72 3.60
CA GLN A 221 -19.27 6.76 4.42
C GLN A 221 -20.80 6.69 4.37
N TYR A 222 -21.38 6.23 3.26
CA TYR A 222 -22.82 5.96 3.15
C TYR A 222 -23.21 4.57 3.69
N GLY A 223 -22.31 3.87 4.40
CA GLY A 223 -22.58 2.59 5.06
C GLY A 223 -22.51 1.36 4.14
N GLY A 224 -22.07 1.52 2.90
CA GLY A 224 -21.86 0.41 1.96
C GLY A 224 -20.47 -0.22 2.09
N ARG A 225 -20.35 -1.42 1.54
CA ARG A 225 -19.08 -2.15 1.40
C ARG A 225 -18.57 -2.01 -0.03
N TYR A 226 -17.27 -1.95 -0.19
CA TYR A 226 -16.64 -1.91 -1.51
C TYR A 226 -16.23 -3.32 -1.96
N THR A 227 -15.17 -3.86 -1.36
CA THR A 227 -14.68 -5.23 -1.54
C THR A 227 -14.23 -5.79 -0.21
N ASP A 228 -13.91 -7.10 -0.14
CA ASP A 228 -13.27 -7.75 0.99
C ASP A 228 -11.93 -8.40 0.59
N PRO A 229 -11.15 -8.95 1.55
CA PRO A 229 -9.88 -9.62 1.28
C PRO A 229 -10.01 -10.87 0.40
N GLU A 230 -11.16 -11.51 0.38
CA GLU A 230 -11.48 -12.70 -0.43
C GLU A 230 -11.78 -12.32 -1.89
N GLY A 231 -11.89 -11.01 -2.21
CA GLY A 231 -12.16 -10.50 -3.56
C GLY A 231 -13.64 -10.41 -3.92
N ASN A 232 -14.55 -10.52 -2.95
CA ASN A 232 -15.98 -10.29 -3.19
C ASN A 232 -16.23 -8.81 -3.48
N ILE A 233 -17.12 -8.55 -4.45
CA ILE A 233 -17.44 -7.19 -4.92
C ILE A 233 -18.85 -6.84 -4.45
N TYR A 234 -18.96 -6.00 -3.42
CA TYR A 234 -20.25 -5.62 -2.83
C TYR A 234 -20.89 -4.43 -3.53
N PHE A 235 -20.09 -3.43 -3.93
CA PHE A 235 -20.61 -2.19 -4.53
C PHE A 235 -21.39 -2.40 -5.85
N ALA A 236 -21.16 -3.50 -6.53
CA ALA A 236 -21.87 -3.85 -7.77
C ALA A 236 -23.00 -4.88 -7.55
N GLU A 237 -23.15 -5.38 -6.35
CA GLU A 237 -24.12 -6.43 -5.97
C GLU A 237 -25.00 -5.92 -4.83
N GLU A 238 -24.79 -6.39 -3.58
CA GLU A 238 -25.66 -6.09 -2.45
C GLU A 238 -25.72 -4.60 -2.08
N ASP A 239 -24.62 -3.87 -2.26
CA ASP A 239 -24.53 -2.45 -1.92
C ASP A 239 -24.63 -1.53 -3.17
N SER A 240 -25.19 -2.03 -4.27
CA SER A 240 -25.32 -1.31 -5.54
C SER A 240 -26.19 -0.04 -5.44
N GLU A 241 -27.19 0.00 -4.56
CA GLU A 241 -27.99 1.21 -4.32
C GLU A 241 -27.13 2.33 -3.72
N THR A 242 -26.26 2.00 -2.76
CA THR A 242 -25.31 2.96 -2.16
C THR A 242 -24.31 3.44 -3.22
N ALA A 243 -23.79 2.55 -4.03
CA ALA A 243 -22.89 2.90 -5.12
C ALA A 243 -23.54 3.85 -6.14
N LEU A 244 -24.78 3.59 -6.54
CA LEU A 244 -25.55 4.47 -7.41
C LEU A 244 -25.81 5.85 -6.79
N LYS A 245 -26.08 5.91 -5.48
CA LYS A 245 -26.21 7.18 -4.75
C LYS A 245 -24.93 8.03 -4.87
N VAL A 246 -23.77 7.43 -4.69
CA VAL A 246 -22.46 8.10 -4.84
C VAL A 246 -22.24 8.58 -6.27
N LEU A 247 -22.51 7.74 -7.26
CA LEU A 247 -22.38 8.13 -8.67
C LEU A 247 -23.33 9.28 -9.06
N ASN A 248 -24.55 9.27 -8.55
CA ASN A 248 -25.50 10.35 -8.78
C ASN A 248 -25.07 11.65 -8.09
N LEU A 249 -24.50 11.60 -6.87
CA LEU A 249 -23.93 12.76 -6.20
C LEU A 249 -22.89 13.46 -7.10
N TRP A 250 -21.94 12.71 -7.66
CA TRP A 250 -20.96 13.25 -8.60
C TRP A 250 -21.61 13.78 -9.87
N LYS A 251 -22.48 13.01 -10.51
CA LYS A 251 -23.14 13.37 -11.76
C LYS A 251 -23.93 14.67 -11.63
N GLU A 252 -24.67 14.84 -10.54
CA GLU A 252 -25.50 16.02 -10.30
C GLU A 252 -24.65 17.27 -10.08
N ASN A 253 -23.63 17.19 -9.25
CA ASN A 253 -22.80 18.35 -8.89
C ASN A 253 -21.84 18.76 -10.02
N VAL A 254 -21.30 17.81 -10.77
CA VAL A 254 -20.54 18.11 -12.00
C VAL A 254 -21.48 18.62 -13.10
N GLY A 255 -22.66 18.02 -13.26
CA GLY A 255 -23.65 18.43 -14.25
C GLY A 255 -24.21 19.84 -14.01
N SER A 256 -24.30 20.29 -12.75
CA SER A 256 -24.68 21.66 -12.39
C SER A 256 -23.53 22.67 -12.50
N GLY A 257 -22.30 22.22 -12.72
CA GLY A 257 -21.13 23.08 -12.86
C GLY A 257 -20.49 23.54 -11.55
N ILE A 258 -21.02 23.13 -10.38
CA ILE A 258 -20.45 23.51 -9.08
C ILE A 258 -19.22 22.68 -8.69
N TRP A 259 -19.08 21.45 -9.25
CA TRP A 259 -17.91 20.59 -9.14
C TRP A 259 -17.32 20.32 -10.52
N ARG A 260 -16.05 19.93 -10.56
CA ARG A 260 -15.41 19.44 -11.77
C ARG A 260 -14.47 18.28 -11.49
N THR A 261 -14.10 17.54 -12.52
CA THR A 261 -12.98 16.58 -12.48
C THR A 261 -11.68 17.29 -12.82
N ALA A 262 -10.54 16.70 -12.44
CA ALA A 262 -9.23 17.26 -12.77
C ALA A 262 -9.00 17.33 -14.30
N GLY A 263 -9.49 16.34 -15.06
CA GLY A 263 -9.34 16.32 -16.51
C GLY A 263 -7.89 16.38 -16.96
N GLU A 264 -7.57 17.33 -17.83
CA GLU A 264 -6.21 17.52 -18.35
C GLU A 264 -5.21 18.06 -17.29
N ASP A 265 -5.69 18.67 -16.22
CA ASP A 265 -4.84 19.17 -15.12
C ASP A 265 -4.17 18.01 -14.34
N MET A 266 -4.71 16.82 -14.42
CA MET A 266 -4.34 15.61 -13.68
C MET A 266 -4.52 15.72 -12.16
N PHE A 267 -4.07 16.84 -11.55
CA PHE A 267 -4.16 17.17 -10.13
C PHE A 267 -4.64 18.59 -9.91
N PHE A 268 -5.41 18.81 -8.83
CA PHE A 268 -5.93 20.15 -8.48
C PHE A 268 -4.92 21.07 -7.82
N SER A 269 -3.77 20.58 -7.37
CA SER A 269 -2.73 21.44 -6.76
C SER A 269 -2.25 22.55 -7.70
N GLY A 270 -2.28 22.34 -9.02
CA GLY A 270 -1.99 23.37 -10.02
C GLY A 270 -3.09 24.45 -10.10
N PRO A 271 -4.31 24.08 -10.47
CA PRO A 271 -5.45 24.98 -10.46
C PRO A 271 -5.69 25.72 -9.14
N PHE A 272 -5.49 25.05 -8.01
CA PHE A 272 -5.61 25.63 -6.68
C PHE A 272 -4.54 26.70 -6.42
N ALA A 273 -3.27 26.41 -6.71
CA ALA A 273 -2.18 27.37 -6.60
C ALA A 273 -2.36 28.60 -7.52
N ASN A 274 -3.03 28.40 -8.66
CA ASN A 274 -3.40 29.49 -9.59
C ASN A 274 -4.73 30.18 -9.23
N GLU A 275 -5.33 29.87 -8.10
CA GLU A 275 -6.60 30.45 -7.60
C GLU A 275 -7.79 30.21 -8.56
N GLN A 276 -7.72 29.17 -9.38
CA GLN A 276 -8.78 28.79 -10.32
C GLN A 276 -9.88 27.91 -9.68
N ILE A 277 -9.58 27.30 -8.53
CA ILE A 277 -10.52 26.54 -7.72
C ILE A 277 -10.22 26.80 -6.24
N PRO A 278 -11.20 27.21 -5.41
CA PRO A 278 -10.93 27.64 -4.05
C PRO A 278 -10.85 26.50 -3.03
N MET A 279 -11.30 25.28 -3.39
CA MET A 279 -11.17 24.09 -2.54
C MET A 279 -11.12 22.80 -3.36
N TYR A 280 -10.39 21.81 -2.85
CA TYR A 280 -10.34 20.48 -3.43
C TYR A 280 -9.92 19.44 -2.40
N VAL A 281 -10.22 18.17 -2.66
CA VAL A 281 -9.65 17.04 -1.91
C VAL A 281 -8.50 16.45 -2.71
N GLY A 282 -7.36 16.33 -2.06
CA GLY A 282 -6.15 15.72 -2.59
C GLY A 282 -5.31 15.10 -1.47
N ASP A 283 -4.24 14.42 -1.86
CA ASP A 283 -3.34 13.75 -0.93
C ASP A 283 -2.59 14.77 -0.05
N SER A 284 -2.39 14.44 1.22
CA SER A 284 -1.67 15.33 2.16
C SER A 284 -0.24 15.68 1.72
N VAL A 285 0.38 14.85 0.87
CA VAL A 285 1.69 15.11 0.27
C VAL A 285 1.69 16.35 -0.65
N GLU A 286 0.55 16.74 -1.20
CA GLU A 286 0.43 17.90 -2.08
C GLU A 286 0.70 19.23 -1.39
N ALA A 287 0.63 19.25 -0.07
CA ALA A 287 1.04 20.40 0.74
C ALA A 287 2.46 20.91 0.41
N SER A 288 3.33 20.05 -0.07
CA SER A 288 4.70 20.41 -0.50
C SER A 288 4.76 21.06 -1.89
N TYR A 289 3.78 20.81 -2.75
CA TYR A 289 3.77 21.32 -4.13
C TYR A 289 3.12 22.69 -4.27
N ILE A 290 2.16 23.04 -3.40
CA ILE A 290 1.41 24.30 -3.46
C ILE A 290 2.33 25.50 -3.26
N PRO A 291 3.19 25.57 -2.22
CA PRO A 291 4.11 26.70 -2.03
C PRO A 291 5.15 26.84 -3.14
N ALA A 292 5.55 25.72 -3.75
CA ALA A 292 6.49 25.75 -4.87
C ALA A 292 5.90 26.43 -6.12
N LYS A 293 4.57 26.42 -6.28
CA LYS A 293 3.85 27.06 -7.40
C LYS A 293 3.40 28.47 -7.08
N ASN A 294 2.92 28.72 -5.86
CA ASN A 294 2.46 30.04 -5.40
C ASN A 294 2.78 30.21 -3.91
N PRO A 295 3.93 30.81 -3.56
CA PRO A 295 4.33 31.00 -2.17
C PRO A 295 3.49 32.04 -1.41
N GLU A 296 2.73 32.88 -2.12
CA GLU A 296 1.90 33.94 -1.52
C GLU A 296 0.46 33.47 -1.24
N LEU A 297 0.06 32.31 -1.78
CA LEU A 297 -1.29 31.75 -1.56
C LEU A 297 -1.52 31.49 -0.08
N LYS A 298 -2.58 32.03 0.45
CA LYS A 298 -3.04 31.74 1.81
C LYS A 298 -4.01 30.57 1.78
N TRP A 299 -3.58 29.46 2.32
CA TRP A 299 -4.35 28.22 2.31
C TRP A 299 -4.19 27.44 3.62
N SER A 300 -5.06 26.50 3.83
CA SER A 300 -4.99 25.53 4.92
C SER A 300 -5.63 24.22 4.50
N THR A 301 -5.54 23.23 5.37
CA THR A 301 -6.22 21.95 5.20
C THR A 301 -7.25 21.73 6.29
N ALA A 302 -8.22 20.89 5.99
CA ALA A 302 -9.20 20.38 6.94
C ALA A 302 -9.41 18.87 6.68
N PRO A 303 -9.99 18.13 7.62
CA PRO A 303 -10.49 16.78 7.33
C PRO A 303 -11.44 16.81 6.13
N ILE A 304 -11.46 15.75 5.34
CA ILE A 304 -12.47 15.61 4.29
C ILE A 304 -13.88 15.56 4.92
N PRO A 305 -14.89 16.11 4.24
CA PRO A 305 -16.27 16.06 4.74
C PRO A 305 -16.73 14.63 5.01
N GLN A 306 -17.60 14.45 5.99
CA GLN A 306 -18.15 13.16 6.37
C GLN A 306 -19.67 13.13 6.15
N VAL A 307 -20.23 11.93 5.97
CA VAL A 307 -21.68 11.72 5.94
C VAL A 307 -22.22 11.73 7.38
N SER A 308 -21.51 11.06 8.29
CA SER A 308 -21.78 11.02 9.73
C SER A 308 -20.55 10.58 10.49
N ASP A 309 -20.53 10.81 11.80
CA ASP A 309 -19.44 10.34 12.66
C ASP A 309 -19.40 8.81 12.76
N ASP A 310 -20.56 8.14 12.73
CA ASP A 310 -20.67 6.69 12.86
C ASP A 310 -20.06 5.92 11.67
N THR A 311 -20.04 6.54 10.50
CA THR A 311 -19.53 5.95 9.25
C THR A 311 -18.32 6.70 8.72
N ALA A 312 -17.67 7.50 9.56
CA ALA A 312 -16.53 8.29 9.16
C ALA A 312 -15.43 7.41 8.52
N ALA A 313 -15.00 7.83 7.35
CA ALA A 313 -13.97 7.13 6.60
C ALA A 313 -13.15 8.11 5.77
N ASN A 314 -11.88 7.80 5.63
CA ASN A 314 -10.95 8.49 4.75
C ASN A 314 -10.02 7.47 4.11
N LEU A 315 -9.67 7.68 2.86
CA LEU A 315 -8.70 6.85 2.18
C LEU A 315 -7.30 7.19 2.73
N SER A 316 -6.58 6.14 3.13
CA SER A 316 -5.15 6.22 3.39
C SER A 316 -4.43 5.36 2.35
N ALA A 317 -3.43 5.95 1.73
CA ALA A 317 -2.58 5.26 0.77
C ALA A 317 -1.11 5.45 1.17
N GLY A 318 -0.21 4.84 0.42
CA GLY A 318 1.22 4.88 0.69
C GLY A 318 1.88 3.58 0.29
N HIS A 319 3.19 3.52 0.50
CA HIS A 319 3.93 2.31 0.25
C HIS A 319 4.06 1.49 1.53
N VAL A 320 4.06 0.19 1.35
CA VAL A 320 4.45 -0.78 2.35
C VAL A 320 5.79 -1.39 1.98
N ILE A 321 6.47 -1.93 2.96
CA ILE A 321 7.70 -2.69 2.78
C ILE A 321 7.41 -4.16 3.09
N THR A 322 7.88 -5.05 2.22
CA THR A 322 7.64 -6.50 2.33
C THR A 322 8.92 -7.28 2.06
N ALA A 323 9.04 -8.46 2.64
CA ALA A 323 10.16 -9.37 2.44
C ALA A 323 9.77 -10.54 1.54
N LEU A 324 10.69 -10.90 0.64
CA LEU A 324 10.60 -12.08 -0.22
C LEU A 324 11.76 -13.03 0.11
N ASN A 325 11.49 -14.32 0.21
CA ASN A 325 12.52 -15.32 0.49
C ASN A 325 12.64 -16.33 -0.65
N GLN A 326 13.10 -15.86 -1.80
CA GLN A 326 13.32 -16.72 -2.99
C GLN A 326 14.30 -17.87 -2.73
N SER A 327 15.28 -17.66 -1.86
CA SER A 327 16.29 -18.67 -1.54
C SER A 327 15.81 -19.75 -0.59
N GLY A 328 14.68 -19.55 0.10
CA GLY A 328 14.23 -20.39 1.21
C GLY A 328 15.15 -20.36 2.43
N ASN A 329 16.14 -19.44 2.48
CA ASN A 329 17.07 -19.33 3.59
C ASN A 329 16.44 -18.59 4.79
N PRO A 330 16.25 -19.24 5.94
CA PRO A 330 15.60 -18.61 7.09
C PRO A 330 16.45 -17.47 7.71
N GLU A 331 17.79 -17.50 7.59
CA GLU A 331 18.63 -16.38 8.03
C GLU A 331 18.41 -15.13 7.16
N LYS A 332 18.11 -15.29 5.87
CA LYS A 332 17.73 -14.16 4.98
C LYS A 332 16.36 -13.60 5.34
N ALA A 333 15.39 -14.45 5.66
CA ALA A 333 14.08 -14.00 6.14
C ALA A 333 14.20 -13.15 7.41
N TYR A 334 14.99 -13.61 8.37
CA TYR A 334 15.27 -12.86 9.58
C TYR A 334 16.04 -11.55 9.31
N ALA A 335 17.06 -11.59 8.44
CA ALA A 335 17.80 -10.39 8.05
C ALA A 335 16.90 -9.34 7.38
N SER A 336 15.98 -9.79 6.53
CA SER A 336 14.97 -8.93 5.88
C SER A 336 14.00 -8.30 6.90
N TYR A 337 13.58 -9.07 7.91
CA TYR A 337 12.78 -8.54 9.02
C TYR A 337 13.54 -7.45 9.81
N GLU A 338 14.83 -7.65 10.12
CA GLU A 338 15.63 -6.65 10.82
C GLU A 338 15.77 -5.33 10.02
N LEU A 339 15.91 -5.42 8.70
CA LEU A 339 15.88 -4.23 7.85
C LEU A 339 14.51 -3.54 7.88
N ILE A 340 13.42 -4.30 7.74
CA ILE A 340 12.05 -3.78 7.78
C ILE A 340 11.80 -3.10 9.13
N LYS A 341 12.12 -3.76 10.24
CA LYS A 341 12.00 -3.23 11.59
C LYS A 341 12.76 -1.91 11.77
N PHE A 342 13.99 -1.83 11.25
CA PHE A 342 14.79 -0.60 11.30
C PHE A 342 14.15 0.54 10.50
N LEU A 343 13.76 0.27 9.23
CA LEU A 343 13.20 1.30 8.35
C LEU A 343 11.80 1.77 8.75
N THR A 344 11.06 0.97 9.52
CA THR A 344 9.73 1.33 10.05
C THR A 344 9.76 1.80 11.50
N SER A 345 10.96 1.93 12.10
CA SER A 345 11.13 2.42 13.46
C SER A 345 10.76 3.91 13.60
N LYS A 346 10.50 4.33 14.83
CA LYS A 346 10.24 5.72 15.15
C LYS A 346 11.40 6.64 14.73
N GLU A 347 12.65 6.20 14.97
CA GLU A 347 13.84 6.96 14.59
C GLU A 347 13.94 7.17 13.10
N ALA A 348 13.66 6.14 12.29
CA ALA A 348 13.65 6.26 10.84
C ALA A 348 12.55 7.21 10.35
N ASN A 349 11.35 7.13 10.95
CA ASN A 349 10.23 8.02 10.60
C ASN A 349 10.47 9.49 10.98
N LEU A 350 11.27 9.77 12.00
CA LEU A 350 11.66 11.15 12.38
C LEU A 350 12.78 11.72 11.52
N ALA A 351 13.47 10.90 10.73
CA ALA A 351 14.53 11.34 9.81
C ALA A 351 14.00 11.82 8.45
N VAL A 352 12.74 11.55 8.13
CA VAL A 352 12.03 11.94 6.88
C VAL A 352 11.37 13.34 7.04
#